data_59290998da5c451d03134d1c3bc47335
#
_entry.id   59290998da5c451d03134d1c3bc47335
#
_cell.length_a   1.000
_cell.length_b   1.000
_cell.length_c   1.000
_cell.angle_alpha   90.00
_cell.angle_beta   90.00
_cell.angle_gamma   90.00
#
_symmetry.space_group_name_H-M   'P 1'
#
loop_
_entity.id
_entity.type
_entity.pdbx_description
1 polymer ?
#
loop_
_entity_poly.entity_id
_entity_poly.type
_entity_poly.pdbx_seq_one_letter_code
_entity_poly.pdbx_strand_id
1 'polypeptide(L)'
;YYLCQDYVVKHSDKNYTRANEVMNGREKEVFSAAKEIVENGTAENCAFHVDNHASFIVDLARAIAFNTGERMLLIVRNDGAIANFDSDSMVEIPCIVGKNGPEPLSIGNIPTFQKGLMEQQVSVEKLVVEAWTEGSYQKLWQAITLSKTVPSGEVAKQILDDLYEVNKEYWPE
;
A
#
# COMPACT_ATOMS: atom_id res chain seq x y z
N TYR A 1 11.07 7.76 0.49
CA TYR A 1 11.75 6.46 0.32
C TYR A 1 12.32 6.32 -1.09
N TYR A 2 11.56 6.49 -2.15
CA TYR A 2 11.97 6.14 -3.51
C TYR A 2 12.93 7.12 -4.17
N LEU A 3 12.96 8.38 -3.77
CA LEU A 3 13.75 9.43 -4.42
C LEU A 3 14.87 10.03 -3.56
N CYS A 4 14.81 9.83 -2.24
CA CYS A 4 15.76 10.40 -1.28
C CYS A 4 16.30 9.30 -0.35
N GLN A 5 16.86 8.25 -0.92
CA GLN A 5 17.33 7.06 -0.17
C GLN A 5 18.42 7.42 0.84
N ASP A 6 19.39 8.25 0.48
CA ASP A 6 20.45 8.69 1.39
C ASP A 6 19.91 9.41 2.61
N TYR A 7 18.86 10.24 2.42
CA TYR A 7 18.19 10.91 3.53
C TYR A 7 17.51 9.90 4.45
N VAL A 8 16.79 8.92 3.88
CA VAL A 8 16.09 7.88 4.66
C VAL A 8 17.09 7.06 5.48
N VAL A 9 18.16 6.57 4.86
CA VAL A 9 19.20 5.79 5.54
C VAL A 9 19.82 6.58 6.70
N LYS A 10 20.11 7.86 6.48
CA LYS A 10 20.72 8.73 7.50
C LYS A 10 19.80 9.03 8.70
N HIS A 11 18.48 9.07 8.48
CA HIS A 11 17.50 9.50 9.48
C HIS A 11 16.63 8.36 10.02
N SER A 12 16.86 7.12 9.59
CA SER A 12 16.14 5.94 10.07
C SER A 12 16.98 5.20 11.11
N ASP A 13 16.34 4.77 12.19
CA ASP A 13 16.95 3.83 13.13
C ASP A 13 16.71 2.40 12.60
N LYS A 14 17.82 1.72 12.22
CA LYS A 14 17.76 0.34 11.72
C LYS A 14 17.30 -0.69 12.78
N ASN A 15 17.40 -0.35 14.06
CA ASN A 15 17.02 -1.23 15.16
C ASN A 15 15.61 -0.94 15.70
N TYR A 16 15.03 0.20 15.31
CA TYR A 16 13.68 0.60 15.70
C TYR A 16 12.97 1.26 14.53
N THR A 17 12.31 0.43 13.74
CA THR A 17 11.58 0.86 12.54
C THR A 17 10.15 1.28 12.86
N ARG A 18 9.46 1.87 11.90
CA ARG A 18 8.02 2.17 12.02
C ARG A 18 7.19 0.94 12.37
N ALA A 19 7.57 -0.24 11.89
CA ALA A 19 6.90 -1.50 12.26
C ALA A 19 7.01 -1.77 13.77
N ASN A 20 8.20 -1.60 14.35
CA ASN A 20 8.40 -1.74 15.80
C ASN A 20 7.57 -0.73 16.60
N GLU A 21 7.51 0.52 16.15
CA GLU A 21 6.70 1.57 16.78
C GLU A 21 5.21 1.18 16.81
N VAL A 22 4.68 0.74 15.66
CA VAL A 22 3.28 0.33 15.55
C VAL A 22 2.98 -0.91 16.41
N MET A 23 3.84 -1.93 16.35
CA MET A 23 3.66 -3.16 17.14
C MET A 23 3.70 -2.90 18.65
N ASN A 24 4.57 -2.01 19.11
CA ASN A 24 4.75 -1.74 20.53
C ASN A 24 3.71 -0.77 21.12
N GLY A 25 3.09 0.07 20.30
CA GLY A 25 2.22 1.16 20.76
C GLY A 25 0.73 0.93 20.50
N ARG A 26 0.37 0.56 19.26
CA ARG A 26 -1.02 0.60 18.80
C ARG A 26 -1.98 -0.30 19.59
N GLU A 27 -1.57 -1.50 19.92
CA GLU A 27 -2.43 -2.44 20.66
C GLU A 27 -2.81 -1.87 22.03
N LYS A 28 -1.84 -1.37 22.77
CA LYS A 28 -2.05 -0.77 24.08
C LYS A 28 -2.95 0.47 24.01
N GLU A 29 -2.73 1.33 23.04
CA GLU A 29 -3.55 2.53 22.83
C GLU A 29 -5.00 2.18 22.53
N VAL A 30 -5.24 1.24 21.60
CA VAL A 30 -6.60 0.82 21.21
C VAL A 30 -7.35 0.17 22.39
N PHE A 31 -6.72 -0.76 23.11
CA PHE A 31 -7.39 -1.43 24.23
C PHE A 31 -7.61 -0.48 25.41
N SER A 32 -6.68 0.44 25.68
CA SER A 32 -6.87 1.45 26.74
C SER A 32 -8.03 2.39 26.41
N ALA A 33 -8.12 2.85 25.16
CA ALA A 33 -9.21 3.69 24.71
C ALA A 33 -10.56 2.97 24.72
N ALA A 34 -10.59 1.72 24.26
CA ALA A 34 -11.80 0.90 24.30
C ALA A 34 -12.31 0.68 25.75
N LYS A 35 -11.41 0.41 26.68
CA LYS A 35 -11.74 0.27 28.10
C LYS A 35 -12.32 1.57 28.67
N GLU A 36 -11.69 2.70 28.39
CA GLU A 36 -12.17 4.01 28.82
C GLU A 36 -13.58 4.32 28.28
N ILE A 37 -13.84 4.03 27.00
CA ILE A 37 -15.18 4.20 26.40
C ILE A 37 -16.22 3.32 27.10
N VAL A 38 -15.89 2.06 27.39
CA VAL A 38 -16.78 1.14 28.09
C VAL A 38 -17.07 1.62 29.52
N GLU A 39 -16.07 2.08 30.24
CA GLU A 39 -16.21 2.57 31.62
C GLU A 39 -16.99 3.88 31.73
N ASN A 40 -16.78 4.79 30.80
CA ASN A 40 -17.42 6.12 30.79
C ASN A 40 -18.75 6.19 30.05
N GLY A 41 -19.06 5.19 29.21
CA GLY A 41 -20.26 5.15 28.37
C GLY A 41 -20.27 6.16 27.22
N THR A 42 -19.15 6.86 26.96
CA THR A 42 -19.00 7.87 25.93
C THR A 42 -17.58 7.87 25.38
N ALA A 43 -17.42 8.26 24.11
CA ALA A 43 -16.15 8.48 23.45
C ALA A 43 -15.67 9.95 23.47
N GLU A 44 -16.40 10.87 24.11
CA GLU A 44 -16.13 12.32 24.00
C GLU A 44 -14.75 12.74 24.52
N ASN A 45 -14.22 12.04 25.53
CA ASN A 45 -12.92 12.33 26.11
C ASN A 45 -11.87 11.24 25.81
N CYS A 46 -12.16 10.34 24.89
CA CYS A 46 -11.28 9.26 24.53
C CYS A 46 -10.03 9.79 23.82
N ALA A 47 -8.85 9.31 24.19
CA ALA A 47 -7.59 9.62 23.53
C ALA A 47 -7.51 9.10 22.08
N PHE A 48 -8.42 8.22 21.70
CA PHE A 48 -8.51 7.69 20.35
C PHE A 48 -9.27 8.66 19.45
N HIS A 49 -8.53 9.32 18.55
CA HIS A 49 -9.13 10.18 17.55
C HIS A 49 -9.45 9.40 16.29
N VAL A 50 -10.70 9.51 15.82
CA VAL A 50 -11.08 9.03 14.50
C VAL A 50 -10.32 9.86 13.47
N ASP A 51 -9.40 9.23 12.76
CA ASP A 51 -8.60 9.89 11.74
C ASP A 51 -9.36 10.02 10.39
N ASN A 52 -8.73 10.69 9.44
CA ASN A 52 -9.28 10.89 8.12
C ASN A 52 -9.51 9.55 7.37
N HIS A 53 -8.79 8.47 7.72
CA HIS A 53 -8.97 7.16 7.08
C HIS A 53 -10.31 6.54 7.47
N ALA A 54 -10.71 6.63 8.74
CA ALA A 54 -11.99 6.12 9.18
C ALA A 54 -13.17 6.89 8.54
N SER A 55 -13.07 8.23 8.47
CA SER A 55 -14.05 9.06 7.77
C SER A 55 -14.16 8.69 6.30
N PHE A 56 -13.02 8.51 5.62
CA PHE A 56 -12.97 8.11 4.23
C PHE A 56 -13.68 6.77 3.96
N ILE A 57 -13.49 5.76 4.83
CA ILE A 57 -14.15 4.45 4.71
C ILE A 57 -15.67 4.60 4.86
N VAL A 58 -16.12 5.39 5.82
CA VAL A 58 -17.56 5.66 6.04
C VAL A 58 -18.16 6.41 4.85
N ASP A 59 -17.48 7.42 4.34
CA ASP A 59 -17.94 8.21 3.19
C ASP A 59 -18.01 7.35 1.92
N LEU A 60 -17.05 6.45 1.71
CA LEU A 60 -17.11 5.47 0.62
C LEU A 60 -18.35 4.56 0.74
N ALA A 61 -18.59 4.01 1.93
CA ALA A 61 -19.76 3.17 2.18
C ALA A 61 -21.07 3.94 1.94
N ARG A 62 -21.15 5.20 2.40
CA ARG A 62 -22.30 6.08 2.15
C ARG A 62 -22.51 6.39 0.68
N ALA A 63 -21.42 6.69 -0.04
CA ALA A 63 -21.49 7.00 -1.46
C ALA A 63 -22.10 5.84 -2.26
N ILE A 64 -21.72 4.61 -1.95
CA ILE A 64 -22.29 3.40 -2.55
C ILE A 64 -23.75 3.19 -2.10
N ALA A 65 -23.99 3.20 -0.79
CA ALA A 65 -25.31 2.87 -0.23
C ALA A 65 -26.41 3.86 -0.65
N PHE A 66 -26.08 5.15 -0.71
CA PHE A 66 -27.04 6.23 -1.00
C PHE A 66 -26.91 6.81 -2.42
N ASN A 67 -26.01 6.27 -3.25
CA ASN A 67 -25.78 6.69 -4.63
C ASN A 67 -25.50 8.20 -4.74
N THR A 68 -24.57 8.71 -3.92
CA THR A 68 -24.35 10.16 -3.82
C THR A 68 -23.60 10.77 -5.00
N GLY A 69 -22.86 9.97 -5.79
CA GLY A 69 -22.03 10.45 -6.89
C GLY A 69 -20.82 11.24 -6.38
N GLU A 70 -20.27 10.87 -5.25
CA GLU A 70 -19.15 11.57 -4.63
C GLU A 70 -17.84 11.32 -5.36
N ARG A 71 -16.98 12.36 -5.45
CA ARG A 71 -15.65 12.23 -6.03
C ARG A 71 -14.67 11.78 -4.96
N MET A 72 -14.05 10.61 -5.17
CA MET A 72 -13.10 10.00 -4.26
C MET A 72 -11.86 9.54 -5.00
N LEU A 73 -10.70 9.53 -4.32
CA LEU A 73 -9.45 8.96 -4.83
C LEU A 73 -9.42 7.49 -4.43
N LEU A 74 -9.43 6.59 -5.40
CA LEU A 74 -9.53 5.14 -5.18
C LEU A 74 -8.54 4.37 -6.03
N ILE A 75 -8.12 3.21 -5.51
CA ILE A 75 -7.34 2.26 -6.29
C ILE A 75 -8.29 1.40 -7.12
N VAL A 76 -8.19 1.55 -8.43
CA VAL A 76 -9.01 0.86 -9.42
C VAL A 76 -8.15 0.35 -10.58
N ARG A 77 -8.68 -0.58 -11.37
CA ARG A 77 -8.03 -0.98 -12.60
C ARG A 77 -7.97 0.22 -13.56
N ASN A 78 -6.84 0.37 -14.26
CA ASN A 78 -6.63 1.51 -15.14
C ASN A 78 -7.64 1.55 -16.30
N ASP A 79 -7.87 0.44 -16.99
CA ASP A 79 -8.81 0.31 -18.12
C ASP A 79 -8.78 1.50 -19.10
N GLY A 80 -7.60 2.13 -19.25
CA GLY A 80 -7.38 3.28 -20.12
C GLY A 80 -7.66 4.66 -19.50
N ALA A 81 -7.99 4.75 -18.22
CA ALA A 81 -8.15 6.04 -17.53
C ALA A 81 -6.86 6.88 -17.59
N ILE A 82 -5.71 6.25 -17.38
CA ILE A 82 -4.40 6.79 -17.73
C ILE A 82 -4.04 6.24 -19.12
N ALA A 83 -4.13 7.09 -20.14
CA ALA A 83 -4.10 6.65 -21.52
C ALA A 83 -2.76 6.06 -22.01
N ASN A 84 -1.64 6.48 -21.42
CA ASN A 84 -0.30 6.00 -21.76
C ASN A 84 0.29 5.03 -20.71
N PHE A 85 -0.57 4.32 -19.97
CA PHE A 85 -0.18 3.37 -18.94
C PHE A 85 -0.86 2.01 -19.16
N ASP A 86 -0.29 0.94 -18.61
CA ASP A 86 -0.82 -0.40 -18.76
C ASP A 86 -2.26 -0.51 -18.24
N SER A 87 -3.16 -1.01 -19.09
CA SER A 87 -4.59 -1.11 -18.79
C SER A 87 -4.94 -2.09 -17.68
N ASP A 88 -4.09 -3.09 -17.44
CA ASP A 88 -4.32 -4.12 -16.42
C ASP A 88 -3.78 -3.71 -15.05
N SER A 89 -3.04 -2.62 -14.98
CA SER A 89 -2.49 -2.14 -13.71
C SER A 89 -3.56 -1.54 -12.82
N MET A 90 -3.39 -1.73 -11.50
CA MET A 90 -4.16 -1.01 -10.49
C MET A 90 -3.54 0.37 -10.28
N VAL A 91 -4.37 1.40 -10.33
CA VAL A 91 -3.93 2.81 -10.23
C VAL A 91 -4.80 3.58 -9.25
N GLU A 92 -4.18 4.48 -8.49
CA GLU A 92 -4.90 5.38 -7.59
C GLU A 92 -5.29 6.66 -8.35
N ILE A 93 -6.55 6.78 -8.68
CA ILE A 93 -7.10 7.88 -9.49
C ILE A 93 -8.44 8.36 -8.98
N PRO A 94 -8.86 9.62 -9.31
CA PRO A 94 -10.18 10.10 -9.01
C PRO A 94 -11.26 9.27 -9.68
N CYS A 95 -12.29 8.91 -8.90
CA CYS A 95 -13.48 8.20 -9.35
C CYS A 95 -14.73 8.94 -8.90
N ILE A 96 -15.83 8.76 -9.64
CA ILE A 96 -17.17 9.07 -9.15
C ILE A 96 -17.75 7.81 -8.53
N VAL A 97 -18.22 7.90 -7.30
CA VAL A 97 -18.69 6.75 -6.53
C VAL A 97 -20.21 6.80 -6.34
N GLY A 98 -20.89 5.79 -6.84
CA GLY A 98 -22.32 5.60 -6.69
C GLY A 98 -22.68 4.16 -6.39
N LYS A 99 -23.95 3.81 -6.51
CA LYS A 99 -24.46 2.43 -6.24
C LYS A 99 -23.82 1.33 -7.07
N ASN A 100 -23.24 1.68 -8.22
CA ASN A 100 -22.55 0.72 -9.10
C ASN A 100 -21.06 0.55 -8.74
N GLY A 101 -20.58 1.21 -7.69
CA GLY A 101 -19.18 1.27 -7.31
C GLY A 101 -18.46 2.48 -7.92
N PRO A 102 -17.11 2.42 -7.98
CA PRO A 102 -16.30 3.50 -8.51
C PRO A 102 -16.30 3.51 -10.06
N GLU A 103 -16.50 4.70 -10.61
CA GLU A 103 -16.37 5.00 -12.04
C GLU A 103 -15.13 5.87 -12.24
N PRO A 104 -14.02 5.33 -12.82
CA PRO A 104 -12.79 6.06 -13.03
C PRO A 104 -12.96 7.30 -13.90
N LEU A 105 -12.34 8.41 -13.52
CA LEU A 105 -12.26 9.59 -14.37
C LEU A 105 -11.09 9.44 -15.35
N SER A 106 -11.26 9.93 -16.58
CA SER A 106 -10.16 9.99 -17.54
C SER A 106 -9.10 10.98 -17.08
N ILE A 107 -7.86 10.51 -16.99
CA ILE A 107 -6.68 11.29 -16.60
C ILE A 107 -5.92 11.79 -17.82
N GLY A 108 -6.00 11.05 -18.95
CA GLY A 108 -5.17 11.29 -20.11
C GLY A 108 -3.75 10.75 -19.94
N ASN A 109 -2.77 11.42 -20.52
CA ASN A 109 -1.36 11.01 -20.45
C ASN A 109 -0.69 11.55 -19.20
N ILE A 110 0.01 10.69 -18.47
CA ILE A 110 0.90 11.11 -17.38
C ILE A 110 2.32 11.44 -17.93
N PRO A 111 3.05 12.35 -17.26
CA PRO A 111 4.41 12.73 -17.69
C PRO A 111 5.38 11.55 -17.60
N THR A 112 6.43 11.59 -18.44
CA THR A 112 7.41 10.50 -18.61
C THR A 112 8.08 10.07 -17.30
N PHE A 113 8.42 11.01 -16.43
CA PHE A 113 9.10 10.71 -15.16
C PHE A 113 8.21 9.88 -14.23
N GLN A 114 6.96 10.32 -14.00
CA GLN A 114 5.99 9.61 -13.17
C GLN A 114 5.66 8.25 -13.77
N LYS A 115 5.46 8.20 -15.09
CA LYS A 115 5.22 6.96 -15.82
C LYS A 115 6.33 5.94 -15.57
N GLY A 116 7.60 6.33 -15.73
CA GLY A 116 8.75 5.44 -15.52
C GLY A 116 8.82 4.88 -14.09
N LEU A 117 8.53 5.71 -13.07
CA LEU A 117 8.49 5.25 -11.68
C LEU A 117 7.34 4.26 -11.44
N MET A 118 6.17 4.53 -11.99
CA MET A 118 5.00 3.68 -11.84
C MET A 118 5.18 2.35 -12.60
N GLU A 119 5.72 2.37 -13.82
CA GLU A 119 6.00 1.15 -14.58
C GLU A 119 7.02 0.24 -13.88
N GLN A 120 8.05 0.83 -13.26
CA GLN A 120 8.99 0.08 -12.45
C GLN A 120 8.30 -0.60 -11.26
N GLN A 121 7.44 0.13 -10.53
CA GLN A 121 6.71 -0.42 -9.39
C GLN A 121 5.73 -1.53 -9.81
N VAL A 122 4.97 -1.32 -10.86
CA VAL A 122 4.05 -2.34 -11.42
C VAL A 122 4.81 -3.60 -11.83
N SER A 123 6.00 -3.45 -12.41
CA SER A 123 6.83 -4.60 -12.77
C SER A 123 7.29 -5.38 -11.54
N VAL A 124 7.65 -4.70 -10.45
CA VAL A 124 7.97 -5.34 -9.16
C VAL A 124 6.77 -6.14 -8.64
N GLU A 125 5.59 -5.54 -8.61
CA GLU A 125 4.36 -6.18 -8.11
C GLU A 125 3.97 -7.40 -8.94
N LYS A 126 4.01 -7.29 -10.26
CA LYS A 126 3.74 -8.42 -11.18
C LYS A 126 4.73 -9.58 -10.95
N LEU A 127 6.03 -9.28 -10.84
CA LEU A 127 7.05 -10.28 -10.56
C LEU A 127 6.85 -10.98 -9.22
N VAL A 128 6.39 -10.27 -8.19
CA VAL A 128 6.07 -10.88 -6.88
C VAL A 128 4.89 -11.84 -7.00
N VAL A 129 3.83 -11.44 -7.70
CA VAL A 129 2.65 -12.30 -7.92
C VAL A 129 3.03 -13.54 -8.75
N GLU A 130 3.79 -13.35 -9.83
CA GLU A 130 4.28 -14.45 -10.66
C GLU A 130 5.21 -15.38 -9.86
N ALA A 131 6.11 -14.83 -9.04
CA ALA A 131 7.00 -15.60 -8.19
C ALA A 131 6.22 -16.50 -7.23
N TRP A 132 5.16 -15.96 -6.62
CA TRP A 132 4.29 -16.74 -5.73
C TRP A 132 3.53 -17.82 -6.49
N THR A 133 2.93 -17.48 -7.64
CA THR A 133 2.10 -18.39 -8.42
C THR A 133 2.89 -19.58 -9.01
N GLU A 134 4.17 -19.34 -9.33
CA GLU A 134 5.05 -20.32 -9.97
C GLU A 134 6.03 -20.99 -8.98
N GLY A 135 6.04 -20.58 -7.71
CA GLY A 135 7.06 -21.01 -6.75
C GLY A 135 8.48 -20.57 -7.13
N SER A 136 8.61 -19.43 -7.83
CA SER A 136 9.87 -19.03 -8.46
C SER A 136 10.70 -18.08 -7.59
N TYR A 137 11.73 -18.64 -6.94
CA TYR A 137 12.76 -17.85 -6.25
C TYR A 137 13.43 -16.82 -7.18
N GLN A 138 13.70 -17.20 -8.44
CA GLN A 138 14.35 -16.32 -9.40
C GLN A 138 13.51 -15.06 -9.70
N LYS A 139 12.20 -15.20 -9.88
CA LYS A 139 11.30 -14.08 -10.11
C LYS A 139 11.22 -13.16 -8.90
N LEU A 140 11.22 -13.71 -7.70
CA LEU A 140 11.23 -12.90 -6.49
C LEU A 140 12.54 -12.14 -6.32
N TRP A 141 13.69 -12.76 -6.63
CA TRP A 141 14.97 -12.05 -6.69
C TRP A 141 14.98 -10.92 -7.72
N GLN A 142 14.41 -11.14 -8.90
CA GLN A 142 14.25 -10.11 -9.92
C GLN A 142 13.36 -8.94 -9.42
N ALA A 143 12.26 -9.26 -8.75
CA ALA A 143 11.37 -8.24 -8.16
C ALA A 143 12.10 -7.38 -7.13
N ILE A 144 12.81 -8.00 -6.19
CA ILE A 144 13.56 -7.28 -5.15
C ILE A 144 14.71 -6.47 -5.79
N THR A 145 15.40 -7.02 -6.78
CA THR A 145 16.46 -6.31 -7.52
C THR A 145 15.93 -5.07 -8.25
N LEU A 146 14.73 -5.15 -8.82
CA LEU A 146 14.09 -4.05 -9.52
C LEU A 146 13.50 -3.00 -8.56
N SER A 147 13.31 -3.34 -7.30
CA SER A 147 12.77 -2.41 -6.31
C SER A 147 13.66 -1.18 -6.15
N LYS A 148 13.05 -0.01 -6.21
CA LYS A 148 13.73 1.28 -6.09
C LYS A 148 14.44 1.49 -4.76
N THR A 149 14.06 0.73 -3.73
CA THR A 149 14.63 0.81 -2.38
C THR A 149 15.82 -0.12 -2.16
N VAL A 150 16.17 -0.94 -3.14
CA VAL A 150 17.28 -1.91 -3.07
C VAL A 150 18.43 -1.46 -3.97
N PRO A 151 19.66 -1.32 -3.44
CA PRO A 151 20.76 -0.69 -4.17
C PRO A 151 21.40 -1.59 -5.23
N SER A 152 21.31 -2.92 -5.10
CA SER A 152 21.93 -3.86 -6.04
C SER A 152 21.31 -5.25 -5.99
N GLY A 153 21.52 -6.04 -7.05
CA GLY A 153 21.07 -7.44 -7.11
C GLY A 153 21.76 -8.34 -6.07
N GLU A 154 22.97 -8.02 -5.61
CA GLU A 154 23.63 -8.74 -4.53
C GLU A 154 22.95 -8.51 -3.19
N VAL A 155 22.61 -7.24 -2.87
CA VAL A 155 21.83 -6.91 -1.67
C VAL A 155 20.43 -7.50 -1.76
N ALA A 156 19.80 -7.47 -2.94
CA ALA A 156 18.52 -8.12 -3.17
C ALA A 156 18.55 -9.61 -2.83
N LYS A 157 19.65 -10.30 -3.22
CA LYS A 157 19.82 -11.73 -2.92
C LYS A 157 19.95 -11.98 -1.41
N GLN A 158 20.74 -11.18 -0.70
CA GLN A 158 20.88 -11.32 0.76
C GLN A 158 19.54 -11.10 1.47
N ILE A 159 18.80 -10.05 1.11
CA ILE A 159 17.46 -9.80 1.65
C ILE A 159 16.52 -10.97 1.39
N LEU A 160 16.56 -11.51 0.17
CA LEU A 160 15.69 -12.62 -0.21
C LEU A 160 16.04 -13.91 0.55
N ASP A 161 17.34 -14.23 0.68
CA ASP A 161 17.79 -15.42 1.41
C ASP A 161 17.31 -15.36 2.88
N ASP A 162 17.44 -14.22 3.53
CA ASP A 162 16.95 -14.00 4.91
C ASP A 162 15.42 -14.11 5.01
N LEU A 163 14.69 -13.48 4.09
CA LEU A 163 13.23 -13.55 4.05
C LEU A 163 12.72 -14.97 3.75
N TYR A 164 13.37 -15.68 2.86
CA TYR A 164 13.02 -17.05 2.52
C TYR A 164 13.17 -17.97 3.73
N GLU A 165 14.30 -17.86 4.47
CA GLU A 165 14.53 -18.71 5.64
C GLU A 165 13.50 -18.54 6.74
N VAL A 166 13.08 -17.29 7.01
CA VAL A 166 12.06 -17.02 8.06
C VAL A 166 10.63 -17.30 7.61
N ASN A 167 10.37 -17.41 6.30
CA ASN A 167 9.04 -17.63 5.73
C ASN A 167 8.90 -18.95 4.96
N LYS A 168 9.86 -19.85 5.07
CA LYS A 168 9.89 -21.07 4.24
C LYS A 168 8.66 -21.97 4.39
N GLU A 169 8.03 -21.98 5.56
CA GLU A 169 6.80 -22.74 5.80
C GLU A 169 5.58 -22.19 5.04
N TYR A 170 5.64 -20.95 4.59
CA TYR A 170 4.59 -20.29 3.80
C TYR A 170 4.93 -20.21 2.31
N TRP A 171 6.11 -20.69 1.92
CA TRP A 171 6.52 -20.66 0.52
C TRP A 171 5.75 -21.73 -0.26
N PRO A 172 5.24 -21.42 -1.48
CA PRO A 172 4.54 -22.40 -2.30
C PRO A 172 5.48 -23.53 -2.74
N GLU A 173 4.96 -24.77 -2.72
CA GLU A 173 5.66 -25.98 -3.16
C GLU A 173 5.81 -26.01 -4.70
#